data_ba414934f543ec9189df3a38a2be213f
#
_entry.id   ba414934f543ec9189df3a38a2be213f
#
_cell.length_a   1.000
_cell.length_b   1.000
_cell.length_c   1.000
_cell.angle_alpha   90.00
_cell.angle_beta   90.00
_cell.angle_gamma   90.00
#
_symmetry.space_group_name_H-M   'P 1'
#
loop_
_entity.id
_entity.type
_entity.pdbx_description
1 polymer ?
#
loop_
_entity_poly.entity_id
_entity_poly.type
_entity_poly.pdbx_seq_one_letter_code
_entity_poly.pdbx_strand_id
1 'polypeptide(L)'
;MVWKPHVTVAAIIEREQRFLMVEEFTPLGLQFNQPAGHLEEHEDLIHAVKREVCEETAWKFTPEYITSVQLWRRTPESLTFVRFCFSGQCYDYDPTQTLDDGIVASHWLTRDEIAAKPLRSPLVLNSVDEYLSGQRYPLTLLKSFLDYA
;
A
#
# COMPACT_ATOMS: atom_id res chain seq x y z
N MET A 1 6.90 -6.63 28.26
CA MET A 1 6.54 -6.87 26.86
C MET A 1 7.49 -6.14 25.93
N VAL A 2 7.95 -6.81 24.88
CA VAL A 2 8.84 -6.18 23.92
C VAL A 2 8.02 -5.31 22.96
N TRP A 3 8.40 -4.06 22.81
CA TRP A 3 7.81 -3.17 21.84
C TRP A 3 8.17 -3.62 20.42
N LYS A 4 7.20 -3.56 19.51
CA LYS A 4 7.39 -3.93 18.11
C LYS A 4 6.66 -2.94 17.21
N PRO A 5 7.29 -2.48 16.11
CA PRO A 5 6.58 -1.71 15.11
C PRO A 5 5.67 -2.61 14.27
N HIS A 6 4.68 -1.98 13.63
CA HIS A 6 3.84 -2.64 12.64
C HIS A 6 4.47 -2.48 11.26
N VAL A 7 4.75 -3.59 10.60
CA VAL A 7 5.29 -3.59 9.24
C VAL A 7 4.14 -3.69 8.24
N THR A 8 4.06 -2.73 7.34
CA THR A 8 3.02 -2.69 6.31
C THR A 8 3.64 -2.53 4.93
N VAL A 9 2.84 -2.84 3.91
CA VAL A 9 3.18 -2.67 2.51
C VAL A 9 2.11 -1.84 1.83
N ALA A 10 2.48 -1.12 0.77
CA ALA A 10 1.55 -0.34 -0.02
C ALA A 10 1.98 -0.36 -1.49
N ALA A 11 1.00 -0.29 -2.38
CA ALA A 11 1.23 -0.29 -3.82
C ALA A 11 0.86 1.06 -4.42
N ILE A 12 1.78 1.63 -5.19
CA ILE A 12 1.55 2.84 -5.98
C ILE A 12 1.46 2.39 -7.43
N ILE A 13 0.24 2.38 -7.98
CA ILE A 13 -0.05 1.86 -9.31
C ILE A 13 -0.65 2.99 -10.13
N GLU A 14 0.09 3.42 -11.14
CA GLU A 14 -0.33 4.51 -12.02
C GLU A 14 -0.73 4.00 -13.40
N ARG A 15 -1.85 4.54 -13.93
CA ARG A 15 -2.26 4.43 -15.33
C ARG A 15 -2.79 5.78 -15.79
N GLU A 16 -2.22 6.31 -16.87
CA GLU A 16 -2.70 7.55 -17.49
C GLU A 16 -2.87 8.68 -16.46
N GLN A 17 -1.85 8.86 -15.60
CA GLN A 17 -1.79 9.89 -14.56
C GLN A 17 -2.83 9.71 -13.44
N ARG A 18 -3.43 8.53 -13.32
CA ARG A 18 -4.34 8.16 -12.25
C ARG A 18 -3.76 7.01 -11.44
N PHE A 19 -4.06 7.03 -10.17
CA PHE A 19 -3.54 6.04 -9.21
C PHE A 19 -4.68 5.16 -8.71
N LEU A 20 -4.42 3.87 -8.58
CA LEU A 20 -5.38 2.93 -8.01
C LEU A 20 -5.44 3.13 -6.51
N MET A 21 -6.61 3.55 -6.02
CA MET A 21 -6.84 3.85 -4.61
C MET A 21 -8.00 3.02 -4.10
N VAL A 22 -8.00 2.75 -2.80
CA VAL A 22 -9.13 2.08 -2.13
C VAL A 22 -9.85 3.05 -1.21
N GLU A 23 -11.16 2.89 -1.16
CA GLU A 23 -12.04 3.59 -0.23
C GLU A 23 -12.45 2.58 0.84
N GLU A 24 -12.22 2.90 2.11
CA GLU A 24 -12.43 1.95 3.19
C GLU A 24 -13.11 2.59 4.40
N PHE A 25 -13.87 1.78 5.14
CA PHE A 25 -14.41 2.17 6.43
C PHE A 25 -13.31 2.16 7.49
N THR A 26 -13.24 3.26 8.26
CA THR A 26 -12.31 3.40 9.39
C THR A 26 -13.09 3.91 10.61
N PRO A 27 -12.50 3.89 11.81
CA PRO A 27 -13.13 4.51 12.98
C PRO A 27 -13.47 6.00 12.79
N LEU A 28 -12.82 6.67 11.82
CA LEU A 28 -13.08 8.08 11.51
C LEU A 28 -14.00 8.26 10.30
N GLY A 29 -14.63 7.18 9.81
CA GLY A 29 -15.49 7.21 8.65
C GLY A 29 -14.80 6.68 7.39
N LEU A 30 -15.33 7.03 6.23
CA LEU A 30 -14.75 6.62 4.95
C LEU A 30 -13.46 7.40 4.68
N GLN A 31 -12.39 6.66 4.40
CA GLN A 31 -11.09 7.25 4.07
C GLN A 31 -10.47 6.53 2.88
N PHE A 32 -9.55 7.20 2.20
CA PHE A 32 -8.83 6.67 1.05
C PHE A 32 -7.40 6.32 1.42
N ASN A 33 -6.89 5.26 0.80
CA ASN A 33 -5.53 4.78 0.97
C ASN A 33 -5.06 4.15 -0.35
N GLN A 34 -3.74 3.95 -0.48
CA GLN A 34 -3.27 2.99 -1.47
C GLN A 34 -3.78 1.60 -1.09
N PRO A 35 -3.80 0.65 -2.02
CA PRO A 35 -3.89 -0.76 -1.63
C PRO A 35 -2.73 -1.07 -0.68
N ALA A 36 -3.04 -1.48 0.53
CA ALA A 36 -2.05 -1.58 1.60
C ALA A 36 -2.53 -2.49 2.73
N GLY A 37 -1.58 -3.05 3.47
CA GLY A 37 -1.91 -3.84 4.65
C GLY A 37 -0.68 -4.38 5.36
N HIS A 38 -0.90 -5.19 6.38
CA HIS A 38 0.15 -5.72 7.23
C HIS A 38 0.88 -6.89 6.58
N LEU A 39 2.20 -6.96 6.83
CA LEU A 39 2.95 -8.18 6.59
C LEU A 39 2.39 -9.29 7.49
N GLU A 40 2.12 -10.45 6.91
CA GLU A 40 1.66 -11.62 7.65
C GLU A 40 2.82 -12.58 7.92
N GLU A 41 2.62 -13.44 8.90
CA GLU A 41 3.58 -14.49 9.20
C GLU A 41 3.79 -15.40 7.98
N HIS A 42 5.02 -15.82 7.74
CA HIS A 42 5.41 -16.73 6.67
C HIS A 42 5.34 -16.14 5.25
N GLU A 43 5.24 -14.83 5.11
CA GLU A 43 5.36 -14.19 3.79
C GLU A 43 6.45 -13.12 3.79
N ASP A 44 7.05 -12.87 2.63
CA ASP A 44 7.95 -11.74 2.46
C ASP A 44 7.18 -10.50 2.01
N LEU A 45 7.88 -9.36 1.93
CA LEU A 45 7.26 -8.08 1.60
C LEU A 45 6.68 -8.04 0.18
N ILE A 46 7.31 -8.72 -0.76
CA ILE A 46 6.82 -8.76 -2.16
C ILE A 46 5.54 -9.58 -2.23
N HIS A 47 5.48 -10.72 -1.56
CA HIS A 47 4.25 -11.51 -1.49
C HIS A 47 3.14 -10.75 -0.78
N ALA A 48 3.48 -10.04 0.30
CA ALA A 48 2.51 -9.24 1.06
C ALA A 48 1.84 -8.18 0.19
N VAL A 49 2.61 -7.41 -0.59
CA VAL A 49 2.03 -6.34 -1.41
C VAL A 49 1.19 -6.91 -2.56
N LYS A 50 1.61 -8.03 -3.14
CA LYS A 50 0.81 -8.71 -4.18
C LYS A 50 -0.53 -9.21 -3.61
N ARG A 51 -0.50 -9.80 -2.43
CA ARG A 51 -1.69 -10.28 -1.73
C ARG A 51 -2.65 -9.14 -1.40
N GLU A 52 -2.15 -8.05 -0.83
CA GLU A 52 -2.98 -6.90 -0.46
C GLU A 52 -3.64 -6.24 -1.66
N VAL A 53 -2.93 -6.05 -2.77
CA VAL A 53 -3.53 -5.50 -3.99
C VAL A 53 -4.68 -6.40 -4.45
N CYS A 54 -4.47 -7.70 -4.49
CA CYS A 54 -5.50 -8.64 -4.93
C CYS A 54 -6.72 -8.63 -4.00
N GLU A 55 -6.49 -8.70 -2.69
CA GLU A 55 -7.58 -8.74 -1.69
C GLU A 55 -8.41 -7.46 -1.67
N GLU A 56 -7.78 -6.31 -1.91
CA GLU A 56 -8.45 -5.02 -1.79
C GLU A 56 -8.97 -4.46 -3.10
N THR A 57 -8.48 -4.92 -4.25
CA THR A 57 -8.84 -4.34 -5.55
C THR A 57 -9.28 -5.35 -6.60
N ALA A 58 -9.09 -6.63 -6.36
CA ALA A 58 -9.31 -7.70 -7.33
C ALA A 58 -8.38 -7.64 -8.56
N TRP A 59 -7.35 -6.80 -8.51
CA TRP A 59 -6.26 -6.80 -9.48
C TRP A 59 -5.12 -7.68 -9.01
N LYS A 60 -4.44 -8.36 -9.94
CA LYS A 60 -3.12 -8.93 -9.69
C LYS A 60 -2.07 -7.84 -9.85
N PHE A 61 -0.95 -7.98 -9.15
CA PHE A 61 0.08 -6.94 -9.12
C PHE A 61 1.47 -7.54 -9.29
N THR A 62 2.28 -6.89 -10.14
CA THR A 62 3.71 -7.16 -10.27
C THR A 62 4.48 -5.94 -9.79
N PRO A 63 5.10 -5.99 -8.60
CA PRO A 63 5.97 -4.91 -8.15
C PRO A 63 7.22 -4.85 -9.02
N GLU A 64 7.66 -3.64 -9.33
CA GLU A 64 8.84 -3.40 -10.16
C GLU A 64 9.94 -2.68 -9.39
N TYR A 65 9.55 -1.77 -8.50
CA TYR A 65 10.49 -0.94 -7.74
C TYR A 65 9.97 -0.69 -6.34
N ILE A 66 10.91 -0.39 -5.45
CA ILE A 66 10.59 0.25 -4.16
C ILE A 66 10.65 1.76 -4.39
N THR A 67 9.65 2.48 -3.94
CA THR A 67 9.61 3.94 -4.09
C THR A 67 9.92 4.66 -2.79
N SER A 68 9.63 4.05 -1.65
CA SER A 68 9.99 4.61 -0.34
C SER A 68 9.87 3.58 0.77
N VAL A 69 10.52 3.88 1.88
CA VAL A 69 10.32 3.22 3.17
C VAL A 69 10.01 4.32 4.18
N GLN A 70 8.85 4.23 4.81
CA GLN A 70 8.32 5.30 5.65
C GLN A 70 8.21 4.82 7.09
N LEU A 71 8.61 5.67 8.03
CA LEU A 71 8.41 5.46 9.45
C LEU A 71 7.41 6.50 9.94
N TRP A 72 6.32 6.06 10.55
CA TRP A 72 5.25 6.98 10.95
C TRP A 72 4.59 6.59 12.25
N ARG A 73 4.27 7.61 13.01
CA ARG A 73 3.48 7.51 14.24
C ARG A 73 2.67 8.80 14.39
N ARG A 74 1.37 8.66 14.65
CA ARG A 74 0.49 9.83 14.74
C ARG A 74 0.77 10.67 16.00
N THR A 75 0.81 10.01 17.15
CA THR A 75 1.09 10.64 18.46
C THR A 75 2.03 9.74 19.24
N PRO A 76 2.67 10.23 20.33
CA PRO A 76 3.53 9.37 21.15
C PRO A 76 2.88 8.12 21.68
N GLU A 77 1.54 8.11 21.83
CA GLU A 77 0.77 6.98 22.34
C GLU A 77 0.26 6.06 21.23
N SER A 78 0.40 6.48 19.97
CA SER A 78 -0.08 5.71 18.82
C SER A 78 0.91 4.60 18.42
N LEU A 79 0.43 3.67 17.60
CA LEU A 79 1.26 2.64 17.00
C LEU A 79 2.29 3.28 16.05
N THR A 80 3.46 2.66 15.98
CA THR A 80 4.50 3.02 15.01
C THR A 80 4.43 2.05 13.82
N PHE A 81 4.48 2.61 12.62
CA PHE A 81 4.44 1.83 11.38
C PHE A 81 5.72 2.00 10.59
N VAL A 82 6.21 0.89 10.04
CA VAL A 82 7.24 0.89 9.00
C VAL A 82 6.53 0.45 7.73
N ARG A 83 6.45 1.33 6.74
CA ARG A 83 5.68 1.10 5.52
C ARG A 83 6.59 1.04 4.31
N PHE A 84 6.54 -0.09 3.60
CA PHE A 84 7.29 -0.31 2.37
C PHE A 84 6.37 -0.05 1.19
N CYS A 85 6.75 0.92 0.35
CA CYS A 85 5.96 1.32 -0.81
C CYS A 85 6.58 0.77 -2.09
N PHE A 86 5.75 0.11 -2.90
CA PHE A 86 6.16 -0.50 -4.16
C PHE A 86 5.40 0.13 -5.32
N SER A 87 6.08 0.40 -6.41
CA SER A 87 5.42 0.72 -7.67
C SER A 87 5.50 -0.48 -8.61
N GLY A 88 4.54 -0.57 -9.53
CA GLY A 88 4.48 -1.65 -10.49
C GLY A 88 3.20 -1.64 -11.29
N GLN A 89 2.90 -2.76 -11.91
CA GLN A 89 1.79 -2.91 -12.85
C GLN A 89 0.73 -3.85 -12.30
N CYS A 90 -0.54 -3.48 -12.46
CA CYS A 90 -1.65 -4.39 -12.19
C CYS A 90 -2.17 -4.99 -13.50
N TYR A 91 -2.78 -6.17 -13.39
CA TYR A 91 -3.28 -6.94 -14.53
C TYR A 91 -4.35 -7.93 -14.08
N ASP A 92 -5.07 -8.54 -15.02
CA ASP A 92 -6.06 -9.59 -14.77
C ASP A 92 -7.08 -9.21 -13.69
N TYR A 93 -7.78 -8.09 -13.88
CA TYR A 93 -8.85 -7.68 -12.98
C TYR A 93 -10.00 -8.69 -12.98
N ASP A 94 -10.42 -9.09 -11.79
CA ASP A 94 -11.58 -9.99 -11.61
C ASP A 94 -12.74 -9.23 -10.98
N PRO A 95 -13.72 -8.75 -11.78
CA PRO A 95 -14.85 -7.98 -11.27
C PRO A 95 -15.80 -8.80 -10.38
N THR A 96 -15.66 -10.13 -10.35
CA THR A 96 -16.51 -11.01 -9.55
C THR A 96 -15.95 -11.30 -8.16
N GLN A 97 -14.69 -10.94 -7.90
CA GLN A 97 -14.05 -11.20 -6.62
C GLN A 97 -14.66 -10.34 -5.50
N THR A 98 -14.96 -10.98 -4.36
CA THR A 98 -15.33 -10.26 -3.15
C THR A 98 -14.08 -9.61 -2.56
N LEU A 99 -14.18 -8.32 -2.27
CA LEU A 99 -13.07 -7.57 -1.66
C LEU A 99 -13.05 -7.80 -0.14
N ASP A 100 -11.90 -7.49 0.48
CA ASP A 100 -11.74 -7.58 1.92
C ASP A 100 -12.78 -6.77 2.68
N ASP A 101 -13.10 -7.22 3.88
CA ASP A 101 -14.00 -6.51 4.78
C ASP A 101 -13.53 -5.08 5.02
N GLY A 102 -14.47 -4.15 4.97
CA GLY A 102 -14.19 -2.73 5.16
C GLY A 102 -13.84 -1.99 3.88
N ILE A 103 -13.46 -2.68 2.81
CA ILE A 103 -13.23 -2.06 1.50
C ILE A 103 -14.57 -1.82 0.82
N VAL A 104 -14.86 -0.57 0.51
CA VAL A 104 -16.10 -0.16 -0.18
C VAL A 104 -15.95 -0.29 -1.68
N ALA A 105 -14.85 0.26 -2.23
CA ALA A 105 -14.58 0.26 -3.66
C ALA A 105 -13.12 0.65 -3.93
N SER A 106 -12.67 0.39 -5.16
CA SER A 106 -11.42 0.94 -5.67
C SER A 106 -11.73 1.99 -6.72
N HIS A 107 -10.81 2.95 -6.86
CA HIS A 107 -10.96 4.09 -7.76
C HIS A 107 -9.63 4.41 -8.43
N TRP A 108 -9.68 4.92 -9.64
CA TRP A 108 -8.52 5.51 -10.31
C TRP A 108 -8.62 7.03 -10.17
N LEU A 109 -7.72 7.62 -9.39
CA LEU A 109 -7.76 9.04 -9.05
C LEU A 109 -6.47 9.74 -9.45
N THR A 110 -6.61 10.98 -9.93
CA THR A 110 -5.45 11.85 -10.15
C THR A 110 -4.84 12.28 -8.81
N ARG A 111 -3.61 12.76 -8.85
CA ARG A 111 -2.94 13.30 -7.65
C ARG A 111 -3.80 14.37 -6.96
N ASP A 112 -4.39 15.29 -7.73
CA ASP A 112 -5.20 16.36 -7.15
C ASP A 112 -6.52 15.86 -6.58
N GLU A 113 -7.14 14.86 -7.21
CA GLU A 113 -8.32 14.21 -6.66
C GLU A 113 -8.00 13.52 -5.34
N ILE A 114 -6.85 12.85 -5.25
CA ILE A 114 -6.40 12.20 -4.00
C ILE A 114 -6.22 13.26 -2.91
N ALA A 115 -5.55 14.38 -3.23
CA ALA A 115 -5.30 15.45 -2.26
C ALA A 115 -6.57 16.05 -1.67
N ALA A 116 -7.70 15.96 -2.40
CA ALA A 116 -9.00 16.49 -1.97
C ALA A 116 -9.82 15.49 -1.13
N LYS A 117 -9.34 14.26 -0.95
CA LYS A 117 -10.08 13.20 -0.24
C LYS A 117 -9.68 13.14 1.23
N PRO A 118 -10.58 12.60 2.09
CA PRO A 118 -10.16 12.20 3.44
C PRO A 118 -9.20 11.03 3.35
N LEU A 119 -7.95 11.24 3.71
CA LEU A 119 -6.88 10.26 3.59
C LEU A 119 -6.63 9.55 4.91
N ARG A 120 -6.30 8.26 4.82
CA ARG A 120 -6.02 7.40 5.96
C ARG A 120 -4.89 7.96 6.84
N SER A 121 -3.87 8.54 6.24
CA SER A 121 -2.71 9.13 6.91
C SER A 121 -2.00 10.10 5.97
N PRO A 122 -1.07 10.92 6.47
CA PRO A 122 -0.24 11.78 5.61
C PRO A 122 0.66 10.97 4.66
N LEU A 123 0.88 9.69 4.94
CA LEU A 123 1.70 8.84 4.07
C LEU A 123 1.07 8.63 2.69
N VAL A 124 -0.26 8.73 2.60
CA VAL A 124 -0.98 8.42 1.36
C VAL A 124 -0.59 9.38 0.25
N LEU A 125 -0.70 10.69 0.48
CA LEU A 125 -0.30 11.69 -0.53
C LEU A 125 1.22 11.75 -0.69
N ASN A 126 1.97 11.62 0.40
CA ASN A 126 3.43 11.57 0.35
C ASN A 126 3.92 10.46 -0.56
N SER A 127 3.29 9.28 -0.51
CA SER A 127 3.66 8.14 -1.38
C SER A 127 3.46 8.45 -2.85
N VAL A 128 2.38 9.15 -3.20
CA VAL A 128 2.13 9.60 -4.57
C VAL A 128 3.21 10.60 -5.01
N ASP A 129 3.50 11.58 -4.16
CA ASP A 129 4.48 12.63 -4.48
C ASP A 129 5.90 12.05 -4.62
N GLU A 130 6.27 11.09 -3.79
CA GLU A 130 7.56 10.41 -3.93
C GLU A 130 7.66 9.60 -5.22
N TYR A 131 6.58 8.92 -5.59
CA TYR A 131 6.52 8.24 -6.88
C TYR A 131 6.71 9.24 -8.04
N LEU A 132 6.01 10.36 -7.99
CA LEU A 132 6.09 11.39 -9.03
C LEU A 132 7.45 12.08 -9.09
N SER A 133 8.22 12.08 -8.01
CA SER A 133 9.59 12.62 -8.00
C SER A 133 10.56 11.78 -8.84
N GLY A 134 10.15 10.58 -9.25
CA GLY A 134 10.94 9.72 -10.12
C GLY A 134 11.90 8.78 -9.42
N GLN A 135 11.96 8.81 -8.09
CA GLN A 135 12.86 7.91 -7.34
C GLN A 135 12.39 6.46 -7.43
N ARG A 136 13.31 5.58 -7.81
CA ARG A 136 13.07 4.14 -7.98
C ARG A 136 14.27 3.37 -7.41
N TYR A 137 13.99 2.43 -6.54
CA TYR A 137 15.00 1.58 -5.95
C TYR A 137 14.75 0.13 -6.37
N PRO A 138 15.81 -0.64 -6.69
CA PRO A 138 15.62 -2.00 -7.18
C PRO A 138 15.03 -2.91 -6.09
N LEU A 139 14.18 -3.85 -6.48
CA LEU A 139 13.62 -4.84 -5.57
C LEU A 139 14.72 -5.71 -4.93
N THR A 140 15.88 -5.82 -5.58
CA THR A 140 17.03 -6.55 -5.03
C THR A 140 17.59 -5.92 -3.76
N LEU A 141 17.17 -4.70 -3.40
CA LEU A 141 17.46 -4.11 -2.09
C LEU A 141 16.88 -4.97 -0.96
N LEU A 142 15.75 -5.62 -1.21
CA LEU A 142 15.11 -6.51 -0.24
C LEU A 142 15.70 -7.92 -0.37
N LYS A 143 16.19 -8.43 0.75
CA LYS A 143 16.72 -9.78 0.85
C LYS A 143 15.82 -10.57 1.80
N SER A 144 15.27 -11.68 1.31
CA SER A 144 14.38 -12.51 2.10
C SER A 144 15.06 -13.81 2.47
N PHE A 145 15.09 -14.12 3.76
CA PHE A 145 15.73 -15.31 4.31
C PHE A 145 14.76 -16.10 5.19
N LEU A 146 13.49 -16.13 4.80
CA LEU A 146 12.46 -16.87 5.51
C LEU A 146 12.74 -18.38 5.44
N ASP A 147 12.61 -19.03 6.58
CA ASP A 147 12.79 -20.49 6.70
C ASP A 147 14.15 -20.98 6.20
N TYR A 148 15.13 -20.11 6.25
CA TYR A 148 16.50 -20.42 5.86
C TYR A 148 17.23 -21.07 7.03
N ALA A 149 17.71 -22.29 6.82
CA ALA A 149 18.43 -23.07 7.83
C ALA A 149 19.93 -22.75 7.84
#